data_f96b0e1d980b0c638077b8440a8425bf
#
_entry.id   f96b0e1d980b0c638077b8440a8425bf
#
_cell.length_a   1.000
_cell.length_b   1.000
_cell.length_c   1.000
_cell.angle_alpha   90.00
_cell.angle_beta   90.00
_cell.angle_gamma   90.00
#
_symmetry.space_group_name_H-M   'P 1'
#
loop_
_entity.id
_entity.type
_entity.pdbx_description
1 polymer ?
#
loop_
_entity_poly.entity_id
_entity_poly.type
_entity_poly.pdbx_seq_one_letter_code
_entity_poly.pdbx_strand_id
1 'polypeptide(L)'
;MQTKLIKIDADDPNKEDMREAAEIIRSGGLVAFPTETVYGLGANALDPEASKRIYAAKGRPSDNPLIVHICRFEELLSIAKEIPPQAKKLADAFWPGPLTMIVWKNEKVPYETTGGMDTVAIRMPNHPVALALIDESGCMIAAPSANTSGKPSPTEAGHVALDLDGKIPMILDGGPVGIGIESTIIDLTEKVPMILRPGYITKEMLEEVLGEEVRIDPGIIASDSTKKPKAPGMKYKHYAPKADLVLVEGEQEAVVAEINALVREKQAAGLKVGVVATDETESLYQADYVVTIGARSDEDAIARHLYKILREFDDWNVDAIYSESFSTPRIGQAIMNRLMKAAGHQVIHV
;
A
#
# COMPACT_ATOMS: atom_id res chain seq x y z
N MET A 1 8.40 -16.80 19.30
CA MET A 1 9.50 -16.61 18.31
C MET A 1 10.02 -15.20 18.49
N GLN A 2 11.31 -14.95 18.37
CA GLN A 2 11.88 -13.60 18.37
C GLN A 2 12.07 -13.18 16.90
N THR A 3 11.57 -12.03 16.51
CA THR A 3 11.78 -11.50 15.16
C THR A 3 13.17 -10.86 15.07
N LYS A 4 13.96 -11.26 14.06
CA LYS A 4 15.27 -10.67 13.79
C LYS A 4 15.09 -9.43 12.92
N LEU A 5 15.56 -8.28 13.37
CA LEU A 5 15.60 -7.05 12.57
C LEU A 5 17.05 -6.86 12.09
N ILE A 6 17.24 -6.83 10.77
CA ILE A 6 18.56 -6.67 10.13
C ILE A 6 18.56 -5.37 9.36
N LYS A 7 19.47 -4.47 9.68
CA LYS A 7 19.69 -3.24 8.92
C LYS A 7 20.49 -3.55 7.67
N ILE A 8 19.95 -3.17 6.51
CA ILE A 8 20.53 -3.40 5.19
C ILE A 8 20.89 -2.05 4.57
N ASP A 9 22.06 -1.99 3.95
CA ASP A 9 22.36 -0.87 3.05
C ASP A 9 21.46 -0.99 1.81
N ALA A 10 20.56 -0.02 1.63
CA ALA A 10 19.59 -0.06 0.55
C ALA A 10 20.23 0.11 -0.84
N ASP A 11 21.36 0.80 -0.94
CA ASP A 11 22.07 1.05 -2.20
C ASP A 11 23.00 -0.11 -2.59
N ASP A 12 23.51 -0.87 -1.62
CA ASP A 12 24.39 -2.05 -1.83
C ASP A 12 24.01 -3.17 -0.86
N PRO A 13 22.91 -3.91 -1.11
CA PRO A 13 22.48 -5.00 -0.24
C PRO A 13 23.53 -6.10 -0.13
N ASN A 14 23.98 -6.37 1.10
CA ASN A 14 24.98 -7.39 1.37
C ASN A 14 24.43 -8.79 1.06
N LYS A 15 25.15 -9.56 0.24
CA LYS A 15 24.74 -10.93 -0.15
C LYS A 15 24.59 -11.88 1.05
N GLU A 16 25.37 -11.69 2.13
CA GLU A 16 25.29 -12.56 3.31
C GLU A 16 23.97 -12.36 4.05
N ASP A 17 23.55 -11.11 4.24
CA ASP A 17 22.25 -10.76 4.84
C ASP A 17 21.09 -11.25 3.98
N MET A 18 21.21 -11.12 2.66
CA MET A 18 20.22 -11.65 1.72
C MET A 18 20.13 -13.17 1.74
N ARG A 19 21.26 -13.88 1.96
CA ARG A 19 21.29 -15.35 1.99
C ARG A 19 20.44 -15.92 3.12
N GLU A 20 20.51 -15.38 4.34
CA GLU A 20 19.69 -15.81 5.46
C GLU A 20 18.20 -15.56 5.17
N ALA A 21 17.85 -14.36 4.70
CA ALA A 21 16.49 -14.01 4.32
C ALA A 21 15.96 -14.91 3.18
N ALA A 22 16.78 -15.16 2.17
CA ALA A 22 16.46 -16.03 1.04
C ALA A 22 16.20 -17.47 1.48
N GLU A 23 16.99 -18.00 2.43
CA GLU A 23 16.76 -19.34 2.97
C GLU A 23 15.44 -19.44 3.74
N ILE A 24 15.08 -18.40 4.50
CA ILE A 24 13.76 -18.32 5.14
C ILE A 24 12.64 -18.40 4.09
N ILE A 25 12.73 -17.64 2.98
CA ILE A 25 11.75 -17.68 1.88
C ILE A 25 11.70 -19.07 1.23
N ARG A 26 12.86 -19.66 0.89
CA ARG A 26 12.93 -21.01 0.29
C ARG A 26 12.30 -22.09 1.17
N SER A 27 12.47 -21.99 2.48
CA SER A 27 11.88 -22.93 3.44
C SER A 27 10.41 -22.65 3.76
N GLY A 28 9.77 -21.72 3.04
CA GLY A 28 8.37 -21.35 3.22
C GLY A 28 8.12 -20.39 4.40
N GLY A 29 9.17 -19.80 4.99
CA GLY A 29 9.07 -18.79 6.04
C GLY A 29 8.65 -17.43 5.49
N LEU A 30 8.53 -16.45 6.40
CA LEU A 30 8.11 -15.08 6.11
C LEU A 30 9.26 -14.10 6.34
N VAL A 31 9.45 -13.15 5.42
CA VAL A 31 10.38 -12.04 5.56
C VAL A 31 9.68 -10.75 5.23
N ALA A 32 9.77 -9.75 6.10
CA ALA A 32 9.35 -8.41 5.76
C ALA A 32 10.51 -7.65 5.11
N PHE A 33 10.24 -6.92 4.03
CA PHE A 33 11.25 -6.22 3.23
C PHE A 33 10.73 -4.90 2.68
N PRO A 34 11.62 -3.90 2.48
CA PRO A 34 11.24 -2.63 1.87
C PRO A 34 11.01 -2.76 0.38
N THR A 35 10.08 -1.94 -0.12
CA THR A 35 9.97 -1.59 -1.54
C THR A 35 9.97 -0.07 -1.66
N GLU A 36 9.96 0.47 -2.89
CA GLU A 36 9.86 1.91 -3.11
C GLU A 36 8.48 2.49 -2.68
N THR A 37 7.46 1.62 -2.54
CA THR A 37 6.09 2.01 -2.16
C THR A 37 5.81 1.88 -0.67
N VAL A 38 5.81 0.67 -0.14
CA VAL A 38 5.59 0.32 1.28
C VAL A 38 6.37 -0.96 1.61
N TYR A 39 6.57 -1.27 2.88
CA TYR A 39 7.12 -2.57 3.27
C TYR A 39 6.17 -3.71 2.93
N GLY A 40 6.70 -4.78 2.32
CA GLY A 40 6.00 -6.01 1.99
C GLY A 40 6.28 -7.13 2.99
N LEU A 41 5.28 -7.98 3.26
CA LEU A 41 5.47 -9.24 3.98
C LEU A 41 5.53 -10.38 2.97
N GLY A 42 6.71 -10.92 2.72
CA GLY A 42 7.00 -11.87 1.65
C GLY A 42 7.02 -13.32 2.07
N ALA A 43 6.59 -14.15 1.12
CA ALA A 43 6.74 -15.60 1.15
C ALA A 43 6.85 -16.15 -0.27
N ASN A 44 7.29 -17.41 -0.43
CA ASN A 44 7.32 -18.08 -1.74
C ASN A 44 5.91 -18.10 -2.37
N ALA A 45 5.75 -17.43 -3.52
CA ALA A 45 4.47 -17.27 -4.20
C ALA A 45 3.86 -18.58 -4.73
N LEU A 46 4.71 -19.59 -4.97
CA LEU A 46 4.29 -20.89 -5.51
C LEU A 46 4.09 -21.95 -4.43
N ASP A 47 4.30 -21.59 -3.14
CA ASP A 47 4.01 -22.45 -2.00
C ASP A 47 2.66 -22.05 -1.36
N PRO A 48 1.60 -22.90 -1.47
CA PRO A 48 0.30 -22.59 -0.88
C PRO A 48 0.35 -22.44 0.64
N GLU A 49 1.21 -23.21 1.34
CA GLU A 49 1.33 -23.12 2.78
C GLU A 49 2.05 -21.83 3.22
N ALA A 50 3.02 -21.36 2.44
CA ALA A 50 3.66 -20.07 2.68
C ALA A 50 2.67 -18.90 2.52
N SER A 51 1.81 -18.93 1.51
CA SER A 51 0.72 -17.96 1.34
C SER A 51 -0.26 -17.96 2.52
N LYS A 52 -0.65 -19.13 3.04
CA LYS A 52 -1.50 -19.24 4.24
C LYS A 52 -0.85 -18.63 5.47
N ARG A 53 0.49 -18.77 5.62
CA ARG A 53 1.25 -18.13 6.72
C ARG A 53 1.19 -16.61 6.67
N ILE A 54 1.22 -15.98 5.46
CA ILE A 54 1.02 -14.54 5.30
C ILE A 54 -0.33 -14.11 5.87
N TYR A 55 -1.42 -14.79 5.46
CA TYR A 55 -2.77 -14.48 5.96
C TYR A 55 -2.87 -14.62 7.48
N ALA A 56 -2.31 -15.70 8.03
CA ALA A 56 -2.32 -15.95 9.46
C ALA A 56 -1.53 -14.90 10.26
N ALA A 57 -0.31 -14.55 9.83
CA ALA A 57 0.54 -13.56 10.50
C ALA A 57 -0.11 -12.16 10.56
N LYS A 58 -0.83 -11.78 9.50
CA LYS A 58 -1.52 -10.48 9.38
C LYS A 58 -2.93 -10.47 9.99
N GLY A 59 -3.57 -11.60 10.23
CA GLY A 59 -5.01 -11.67 10.45
C GLY A 59 -5.80 -11.21 9.21
N ARG A 60 -5.29 -11.49 8.00
CA ARG A 60 -5.87 -11.07 6.73
C ARG A 60 -6.88 -12.10 6.22
N PRO A 61 -8.05 -11.69 5.68
CA PRO A 61 -8.95 -12.60 4.99
C PRO A 61 -8.27 -13.28 3.79
N SER A 62 -8.41 -14.60 3.65
CA SER A 62 -7.76 -15.40 2.61
C SER A 62 -8.36 -15.21 1.20
N ASP A 63 -9.53 -14.57 1.09
CA ASP A 63 -10.15 -14.18 -0.19
C ASP A 63 -9.59 -12.86 -0.76
N ASN A 64 -8.67 -12.22 -0.05
CA ASN A 64 -8.03 -10.97 -0.47
C ASN A 64 -6.65 -11.29 -1.07
N PRO A 65 -6.50 -11.28 -2.42
CA PRO A 65 -5.33 -11.83 -3.11
C PRO A 65 -4.01 -11.15 -2.72
N LEU A 66 -2.91 -11.84 -3.00
CA LEU A 66 -1.55 -11.34 -2.83
C LEU A 66 -0.99 -10.85 -4.17
N ILE A 67 0.02 -9.97 -4.14
CA ILE A 67 0.76 -9.55 -5.33
C ILE A 67 2.05 -10.36 -5.39
N VAL A 68 2.29 -11.00 -6.53
CA VAL A 68 3.54 -11.72 -6.80
C VAL A 68 4.60 -10.74 -7.28
N HIS A 69 5.71 -10.66 -6.55
CA HIS A 69 6.85 -9.83 -6.89
C HIS A 69 7.91 -10.65 -7.63
N ILE A 70 8.44 -10.07 -8.69
CA ILE A 70 9.43 -10.66 -9.59
C ILE A 70 10.65 -9.74 -9.72
N CYS A 71 11.79 -10.26 -10.15
CA CYS A 71 12.99 -9.47 -10.45
C CYS A 71 13.39 -9.49 -11.94
N ARG A 72 12.73 -10.32 -12.75
CA ARG A 72 12.95 -10.43 -14.21
C ARG A 72 11.61 -10.59 -14.93
N PHE A 73 11.50 -10.01 -16.13
CA PHE A 73 10.26 -10.08 -16.92
C PHE A 73 9.91 -11.52 -17.32
N GLU A 74 10.90 -12.37 -17.51
CA GLU A 74 10.75 -13.80 -17.87
C GLU A 74 9.98 -14.59 -16.80
N GLU A 75 10.01 -14.15 -15.57
CA GLU A 75 9.26 -14.79 -14.49
C GLU A 75 7.74 -14.59 -14.68
N LEU A 76 7.30 -13.45 -15.22
CA LEU A 76 5.91 -13.24 -15.64
C LEU A 76 5.48 -14.30 -16.66
N LEU A 77 6.33 -14.60 -17.66
CA LEU A 77 6.04 -15.62 -18.69
C LEU A 77 5.84 -17.01 -18.09
N SER A 78 6.47 -17.28 -16.95
CA SER A 78 6.43 -18.61 -16.32
C SER A 78 5.14 -18.89 -15.55
N ILE A 79 4.38 -17.85 -15.15
CA ILE A 79 3.19 -17.94 -14.28
C ILE A 79 1.91 -17.41 -14.93
N ALA A 80 2.00 -16.65 -16.01
CA ALA A 80 0.85 -16.22 -16.79
C ALA A 80 0.43 -17.30 -17.79
N LYS A 81 -0.89 -17.38 -18.03
CA LYS A 81 -1.46 -18.26 -19.07
C LYS A 81 -1.25 -17.66 -20.46
N GLU A 82 -1.39 -16.35 -20.55
CA GLU A 82 -1.16 -15.55 -21.75
C GLU A 82 -0.67 -14.16 -21.35
N ILE A 83 0.09 -13.52 -22.22
CA ILE A 83 0.63 -12.19 -22.01
C ILE A 83 -0.04 -11.25 -23.00
N PRO A 84 -0.95 -10.38 -22.56
CA PRO A 84 -1.54 -9.38 -23.43
C PRO A 84 -0.45 -8.40 -23.93
N PRO A 85 -0.57 -7.89 -25.17
CA PRO A 85 0.42 -6.95 -25.72
C PRO A 85 0.64 -5.71 -24.86
N GLN A 86 -0.38 -5.28 -24.12
CA GLN A 86 -0.33 -4.18 -23.17
C GLN A 86 0.68 -4.44 -22.05
N ALA A 87 0.77 -5.68 -21.55
CA ALA A 87 1.66 -6.03 -20.45
C ALA A 87 3.13 -5.75 -20.78
N LYS A 88 3.57 -6.07 -21.99
CA LYS A 88 4.96 -5.79 -22.42
C LYS A 88 5.22 -4.29 -22.52
N LYS A 89 4.31 -3.51 -23.12
CA LYS A 89 4.45 -2.04 -23.21
C LYS A 89 4.55 -1.40 -21.84
N LEU A 90 3.67 -1.80 -20.91
CA LEU A 90 3.64 -1.27 -19.56
C LEU A 90 4.86 -1.68 -18.72
N ALA A 91 5.34 -2.92 -18.91
CA ALA A 91 6.57 -3.37 -18.27
C ALA A 91 7.79 -2.59 -18.75
N ASP A 92 7.93 -2.36 -20.06
CA ASP A 92 9.04 -1.59 -20.63
C ASP A 92 9.05 -0.13 -20.16
N ALA A 93 7.87 0.44 -19.86
CA ALA A 93 7.76 1.83 -19.42
C ALA A 93 7.87 1.99 -17.89
N PHE A 94 7.36 1.03 -17.10
CA PHE A 94 7.13 1.22 -15.67
C PHE A 94 7.74 0.15 -14.77
N TRP A 95 8.44 -0.85 -15.29
CA TRP A 95 9.15 -1.85 -14.51
C TRP A 95 10.67 -1.75 -14.70
N PRO A 96 11.44 -1.84 -13.60
CA PRO A 96 11.01 -1.93 -12.20
C PRO A 96 10.29 -0.65 -11.74
N GLY A 97 9.19 -0.81 -10.95
CA GLY A 97 8.46 0.36 -10.48
C GLY A 97 7.09 0.07 -9.83
N PRO A 98 6.33 1.15 -9.52
CA PRO A 98 5.13 1.09 -8.73
C PRO A 98 3.87 0.74 -9.54
N LEU A 99 3.99 -0.17 -10.51
CA LEU A 99 2.88 -0.70 -11.31
C LEU A 99 2.70 -2.20 -11.05
N THR A 100 1.48 -2.60 -10.74
CA THR A 100 1.04 -3.99 -10.63
C THR A 100 0.08 -4.30 -11.77
N MET A 101 0.36 -5.36 -12.53
CA MET A 101 -0.49 -5.83 -13.62
C MET A 101 -1.21 -7.11 -13.21
N ILE A 102 -2.50 -7.23 -13.53
CA ILE A 102 -3.28 -8.45 -13.36
C ILE A 102 -3.44 -9.11 -14.73
N VAL A 103 -3.08 -10.40 -14.78
CA VAL A 103 -3.19 -11.26 -15.97
C VAL A 103 -3.81 -12.60 -15.59
N TRP A 104 -4.25 -13.39 -16.58
CA TRP A 104 -4.68 -14.77 -16.35
C TRP A 104 -3.50 -15.62 -15.91
N LYS A 105 -3.66 -16.31 -14.77
CA LYS A 105 -2.63 -17.22 -14.23
C LYS A 105 -2.64 -18.58 -14.93
N ASN A 106 -1.50 -19.27 -14.94
CA ASN A 106 -1.44 -20.68 -15.23
C ASN A 106 -1.55 -21.53 -13.92
N GLU A 107 -1.47 -22.85 -14.05
CA GLU A 107 -1.64 -23.81 -12.96
C GLU A 107 -0.52 -23.79 -11.90
N LYS A 108 0.64 -23.18 -12.20
CA LYS A 108 1.76 -23.09 -11.25
C LYS A 108 1.45 -22.18 -10.06
N VAL A 109 0.61 -21.18 -10.25
CA VAL A 109 0.25 -20.25 -9.17
C VAL A 109 -0.92 -20.87 -8.35
N PRO A 110 -0.73 -21.15 -7.06
CA PRO A 110 -1.79 -21.73 -6.23
C PRO A 110 -2.92 -20.74 -5.98
N TYR A 111 -4.12 -21.25 -5.76
CA TYR A 111 -5.29 -20.42 -5.46
C TYR A 111 -5.17 -19.70 -4.11
N GLU A 112 -4.40 -20.23 -3.18
CA GLU A 112 -4.08 -19.57 -1.92
C GLU A 112 -3.36 -18.24 -2.14
N THR A 113 -2.49 -18.14 -3.13
CA THR A 113 -1.80 -16.89 -3.49
C THR A 113 -2.76 -15.89 -4.13
N THR A 114 -3.71 -16.35 -4.92
CA THR A 114 -4.63 -15.50 -5.69
C THR A 114 -5.99 -15.26 -5.01
N GLY A 115 -6.17 -15.72 -3.76
CA GLY A 115 -7.45 -15.58 -3.07
C GLY A 115 -8.59 -16.34 -3.77
N GLY A 116 -8.27 -17.44 -4.46
CA GLY A 116 -9.23 -18.26 -5.20
C GLY A 116 -9.62 -17.69 -6.57
N MET A 117 -8.80 -16.82 -7.16
CA MET A 117 -9.04 -16.27 -8.50
C MET A 117 -8.19 -16.96 -9.57
N ASP A 118 -8.70 -16.95 -10.82
CA ASP A 118 -7.99 -17.43 -12.01
C ASP A 118 -7.01 -16.40 -12.59
N THR A 119 -6.85 -15.27 -11.92
CA THR A 119 -5.94 -14.19 -12.27
C THR A 119 -4.85 -14.04 -11.22
N VAL A 120 -3.71 -13.48 -11.61
CA VAL A 120 -2.59 -13.17 -10.73
C VAL A 120 -2.17 -11.72 -10.88
N ALA A 121 -1.95 -11.03 -9.77
CA ALA A 121 -1.37 -9.69 -9.73
C ALA A 121 0.15 -9.81 -9.63
N ILE A 122 0.89 -9.13 -10.50
CA ILE A 122 2.34 -9.26 -10.63
C ILE A 122 2.97 -7.88 -10.66
N ARG A 123 4.13 -7.74 -9.99
CA ARG A 123 4.89 -6.49 -9.95
C ARG A 123 6.40 -6.77 -9.93
N MET A 124 7.18 -5.92 -10.60
CA MET A 124 8.62 -5.82 -10.42
C MET A 124 8.92 -4.54 -9.64
N PRO A 125 9.27 -4.62 -8.33
CA PRO A 125 9.49 -3.43 -7.50
C PRO A 125 10.79 -2.73 -7.88
N ASN A 126 10.87 -1.41 -7.69
CA ASN A 126 12.08 -0.63 -7.88
C ASN A 126 12.78 -0.38 -6.53
N HIS A 127 13.29 -1.43 -5.92
CA HIS A 127 14.04 -1.33 -4.66
C HIS A 127 15.14 -2.38 -4.61
N PRO A 128 16.42 -2.00 -4.42
CA PRO A 128 17.54 -2.95 -4.48
C PRO A 128 17.41 -4.13 -3.52
N VAL A 129 16.98 -3.89 -2.27
CA VAL A 129 16.78 -4.96 -1.28
C VAL A 129 15.70 -5.95 -1.73
N ALA A 130 14.58 -5.46 -2.29
CA ALA A 130 13.51 -6.33 -2.79
C ALA A 130 13.99 -7.19 -3.97
N LEU A 131 14.66 -6.58 -4.94
CA LEU A 131 15.20 -7.30 -6.11
C LEU A 131 16.27 -8.31 -5.69
N ALA A 132 17.18 -7.94 -4.79
CA ALA A 132 18.21 -8.83 -4.27
C ALA A 132 17.61 -10.03 -3.51
N LEU A 133 16.57 -9.82 -2.70
CA LEU A 133 15.89 -10.90 -1.98
C LEU A 133 15.20 -11.88 -2.95
N ILE A 134 14.52 -11.37 -3.98
CA ILE A 134 13.86 -12.20 -4.99
C ILE A 134 14.91 -13.01 -5.77
N ASP A 135 15.97 -12.36 -6.24
CA ASP A 135 17.04 -13.01 -7.01
C ASP A 135 17.79 -14.07 -6.17
N GLU A 136 18.23 -13.72 -4.95
CA GLU A 136 18.98 -14.63 -4.07
C GLU A 136 18.12 -15.81 -3.60
N SER A 137 16.82 -15.61 -3.37
CA SER A 137 15.91 -16.70 -3.01
C SER A 137 15.62 -17.64 -4.19
N GLY A 138 15.76 -17.16 -5.43
CA GLY A 138 15.31 -17.88 -6.62
C GLY A 138 13.79 -18.15 -6.62
N CYS A 139 13.04 -17.44 -5.81
CA CYS A 139 11.58 -17.57 -5.67
C CYS A 139 10.89 -16.28 -6.08
N MET A 140 9.82 -16.35 -6.84
CA MET A 140 8.86 -15.27 -6.91
C MET A 140 8.22 -15.09 -5.52
N ILE A 141 8.06 -13.85 -5.06
CA ILE A 141 7.64 -13.56 -3.69
C ILE A 141 6.23 -12.97 -3.69
N ALA A 142 5.27 -13.69 -3.10
CA ALA A 142 3.95 -13.14 -2.80
C ALA A 142 4.06 -12.21 -1.60
N ALA A 143 3.66 -10.94 -1.76
CA ALA A 143 3.73 -9.97 -0.68
C ALA A 143 2.58 -8.96 -0.69
N PRO A 144 1.73 -8.93 0.35
CA PRO A 144 0.95 -7.76 0.72
C PRO A 144 1.81 -6.79 1.55
N SER A 145 1.27 -5.61 1.93
CA SER A 145 1.94 -4.73 2.90
C SER A 145 2.19 -5.42 4.24
N ALA A 146 3.29 -5.09 4.93
CA ALA A 146 3.76 -5.80 6.14
C ALA A 146 3.12 -5.27 7.46
N ASN A 147 1.82 -4.98 7.47
CA ASN A 147 1.06 -4.55 8.64
C ASN A 147 0.05 -5.61 9.11
N THR A 148 -0.41 -5.53 10.35
CA THR A 148 -1.64 -6.20 10.77
C THR A 148 -2.81 -5.67 9.94
N SER A 149 -3.70 -6.57 9.50
CA SER A 149 -4.81 -6.22 8.58
C SER A 149 -5.66 -5.06 9.12
N GLY A 150 -5.97 -4.10 8.25
CA GLY A 150 -6.76 -2.91 8.58
C GLY A 150 -5.95 -1.68 8.98
N LYS A 151 -4.76 -1.83 9.55
CA LYS A 151 -3.89 -0.71 9.95
C LYS A 151 -3.24 0.00 8.75
N PRO A 152 -2.72 1.25 8.92
CA PRO A 152 -1.94 1.93 7.90
C PRO A 152 -0.75 1.10 7.43
N SER A 153 -0.44 1.14 6.12
CA SER A 153 0.68 0.39 5.58
C SER A 153 2.03 0.88 6.16
N PRO A 154 3.00 -0.02 6.38
CA PRO A 154 4.27 0.37 6.97
C PRO A 154 5.17 1.03 5.94
N THR A 155 5.73 2.18 6.29
CA THR A 155 6.69 2.96 5.49
C THR A 155 8.10 2.94 6.05
N GLU A 156 8.28 2.33 7.22
CA GLU A 156 9.54 2.12 7.92
C GLU A 156 9.56 0.75 8.60
N ALA A 157 10.75 0.18 8.83
CA ALA A 157 10.88 -1.12 9.50
C ALA A 157 10.31 -1.12 10.94
N GLY A 158 10.37 0.02 11.63
CA GLY A 158 9.76 0.21 12.94
C GLY A 158 8.26 -0.04 12.95
N HIS A 159 7.55 0.39 11.90
CA HIS A 159 6.11 0.12 11.75
C HIS A 159 5.81 -1.38 11.59
N VAL A 160 6.69 -2.10 10.88
CA VAL A 160 6.58 -3.56 10.73
C VAL A 160 6.80 -4.25 12.07
N ALA A 161 7.83 -3.85 12.82
CA ALA A 161 8.11 -4.41 14.13
C ALA A 161 6.95 -4.21 15.10
N LEU A 162 6.35 -3.01 15.16
CA LEU A 162 5.16 -2.74 15.98
C LEU A 162 3.97 -3.69 15.68
N ASP A 163 3.84 -4.13 14.45
CA ASP A 163 2.70 -4.96 14.01
C ASP A 163 2.99 -6.46 14.04
N LEU A 164 4.22 -6.87 13.72
CA LEU A 164 4.56 -8.25 13.40
C LEU A 164 5.71 -8.85 14.23
N ASP A 165 6.26 -8.13 15.24
CA ASP A 165 7.24 -8.72 16.15
C ASP A 165 6.68 -9.97 16.83
N GLY A 166 7.51 -11.01 16.94
CA GLY A 166 7.12 -12.32 17.46
C GLY A 166 6.25 -13.18 16.52
N LYS A 167 5.75 -12.64 15.39
CA LYS A 167 4.89 -13.35 14.42
C LYS A 167 5.63 -13.80 13.16
N ILE A 168 6.75 -13.16 12.82
CA ILE A 168 7.57 -13.43 11.65
C ILE A 168 9.04 -13.61 12.02
N PRO A 169 9.82 -14.41 11.28
CA PRO A 169 11.21 -14.65 11.60
C PRO A 169 12.11 -13.41 11.43
N MET A 170 11.88 -12.59 10.37
CA MET A 170 12.83 -11.56 9.98
C MET A 170 12.19 -10.33 9.37
N ILE A 171 12.80 -9.17 9.66
CA ILE A 171 12.53 -7.87 9.03
C ILE A 171 13.87 -7.36 8.46
N LEU A 172 13.91 -7.06 7.17
CA LEU A 172 15.01 -6.36 6.51
C LEU A 172 14.73 -4.85 6.59
N ASP A 173 15.56 -4.12 7.31
CA ASP A 173 15.45 -2.66 7.44
C ASP A 173 16.34 -1.98 6.40
N GLY A 174 15.77 -1.56 5.29
CA GLY A 174 16.41 -0.75 4.25
C GLY A 174 16.07 0.75 4.35
N GLY A 175 15.62 1.21 5.53
CA GLY A 175 15.23 2.61 5.75
C GLY A 175 13.80 2.94 5.30
N PRO A 176 13.43 4.23 5.30
CA PRO A 176 12.11 4.70 4.90
C PRO A 176 11.90 4.54 3.39
N VAL A 177 10.64 4.28 3.00
CA VAL A 177 10.26 4.15 1.59
C VAL A 177 10.20 5.49 0.87
N GLY A 178 10.37 5.47 -0.47
CA GLY A 178 10.41 6.71 -1.26
C GLY A 178 9.02 7.28 -1.59
N ILE A 179 8.01 6.44 -1.87
CA ILE A 179 6.68 6.85 -2.36
C ILE A 179 5.64 6.95 -1.24
N GLY A 180 5.53 5.95 -0.36
CA GLY A 180 4.66 5.98 0.82
C GLY A 180 3.24 5.44 0.61
N ILE A 181 2.77 5.22 -0.61
CA ILE A 181 1.50 4.59 -0.95
C ILE A 181 1.71 3.40 -1.87
N GLU A 182 0.78 2.45 -1.88
CA GLU A 182 0.90 1.21 -2.67
C GLU A 182 0.84 1.49 -4.17
N SER A 183 1.37 0.53 -4.94
CA SER A 183 1.38 0.54 -6.42
C SER A 183 0.01 0.73 -7.06
N THR A 184 -0.02 1.33 -8.22
CA THR A 184 -1.18 1.28 -9.12
C THR A 184 -1.44 -0.17 -9.52
N ILE A 185 -2.72 -0.60 -9.55
CA ILE A 185 -3.10 -1.92 -10.05
C ILE A 185 -3.96 -1.74 -11.29
N ILE A 186 -3.52 -2.33 -12.40
CA ILE A 186 -4.25 -2.38 -13.66
C ILE A 186 -4.63 -3.82 -14.02
N ASP A 187 -5.89 -4.04 -14.34
CA ASP A 187 -6.42 -5.31 -14.84
C ASP A 187 -6.31 -5.34 -16.36
N LEU A 188 -5.56 -6.31 -16.89
CA LEU A 188 -5.35 -6.55 -18.32
C LEU A 188 -6.11 -7.79 -18.82
N THR A 189 -7.00 -8.35 -18.02
CA THR A 189 -7.80 -9.54 -18.38
C THR A 189 -9.07 -9.19 -19.16
N GLU A 190 -9.45 -7.92 -19.18
CA GLU A 190 -10.60 -7.40 -19.88
C GLU A 190 -10.17 -6.75 -21.22
N LYS A 191 -11.15 -6.56 -22.12
CA LYS A 191 -10.91 -5.97 -23.44
C LYS A 191 -10.34 -4.53 -23.35
N VAL A 192 -10.79 -3.77 -22.38
CA VAL A 192 -10.29 -2.42 -22.07
C VAL A 192 -9.60 -2.47 -20.73
N PRO A 193 -8.32 -2.09 -20.64
CA PRO A 193 -7.57 -2.09 -19.38
C PRO A 193 -8.29 -1.25 -18.31
N MET A 194 -8.27 -1.73 -17.06
CA MET A 194 -9.01 -1.11 -15.96
C MET A 194 -8.15 -0.93 -14.72
N ILE A 195 -8.08 0.29 -14.19
CA ILE A 195 -7.43 0.57 -12.90
C ILE A 195 -8.36 0.07 -11.78
N LEU A 196 -7.85 -0.87 -10.97
CA LEU A 196 -8.53 -1.40 -9.78
C LEU A 196 -8.05 -0.75 -8.48
N ARG A 197 -6.89 -0.10 -8.50
CA ARG A 197 -6.38 0.68 -7.40
C ARG A 197 -5.51 1.82 -7.95
N PRO A 198 -5.86 3.08 -7.73
CA PRO A 198 -5.02 4.20 -8.12
C PRO A 198 -3.75 4.25 -7.25
N GLY A 199 -2.63 4.64 -7.82
CA GLY A 199 -1.34 4.77 -7.19
C GLY A 199 -0.48 5.83 -7.89
N TYR A 200 0.84 5.69 -7.79
CA TYR A 200 1.79 6.66 -8.35
C TYR A 200 1.72 6.73 -9.89
N ILE A 201 1.50 5.61 -10.55
CA ILE A 201 1.28 5.59 -12.02
C ILE A 201 -0.18 5.97 -12.26
N THR A 202 -0.39 7.12 -12.93
CA THR A 202 -1.72 7.68 -13.17
C THR A 202 -2.39 7.09 -14.40
N LYS A 203 -3.68 7.36 -14.55
CA LYS A 203 -4.45 6.95 -15.74
C LYS A 203 -3.84 7.53 -17.02
N GLU A 204 -3.48 8.81 -16.99
CA GLU A 204 -2.92 9.54 -18.13
C GLU A 204 -1.58 8.92 -18.56
N MET A 205 -0.71 8.57 -17.62
CA MET A 205 0.57 7.88 -17.91
C MET A 205 0.33 6.52 -18.58
N LEU A 206 -0.67 5.77 -18.12
CA LEU A 206 -1.02 4.46 -18.71
C LEU A 206 -1.58 4.62 -20.12
N GLU A 207 -2.49 5.58 -20.35
CA GLU A 207 -3.07 5.88 -21.66
C GLU A 207 -2.02 6.36 -22.66
N GLU A 208 -1.07 7.17 -22.23
CA GLU A 208 0.06 7.64 -23.06
C GLU A 208 0.91 6.47 -23.57
N VAL A 209 1.27 5.54 -22.70
CA VAL A 209 2.09 4.35 -23.07
C VAL A 209 1.30 3.37 -23.92
N LEU A 210 0.03 3.13 -23.61
CA LEU A 210 -0.78 2.15 -24.31
C LEU A 210 -1.29 2.66 -25.67
N GLY A 211 -1.58 3.96 -25.77
CA GLY A 211 -2.23 4.56 -26.92
C GLY A 211 -3.72 4.19 -27.03
N GLU A 212 -4.36 3.81 -25.92
CA GLU A 212 -5.76 3.41 -25.83
C GLU A 212 -6.40 3.83 -24.50
N GLU A 213 -7.74 3.81 -24.45
CA GLU A 213 -8.50 4.15 -23.22
C GLU A 213 -8.15 3.20 -22.08
N VAL A 214 -7.94 3.76 -20.87
CA VAL A 214 -7.87 3.03 -19.62
C VAL A 214 -9.04 3.45 -18.74
N ARG A 215 -9.80 2.49 -18.21
CA ARG A 215 -10.94 2.75 -17.33
C ARG A 215 -10.55 2.70 -15.87
N ILE A 216 -11.34 3.35 -15.03
CA ILE A 216 -11.24 3.26 -13.58
C ILE A 216 -12.44 2.45 -13.08
N ASP A 217 -12.20 1.46 -12.22
CA ASP A 217 -13.27 0.66 -11.62
C ASP A 217 -14.20 1.57 -10.81
N PRO A 218 -15.54 1.57 -11.10
CA PRO A 218 -16.48 2.40 -10.34
C PRO A 218 -16.48 2.14 -8.84
N GLY A 219 -16.09 0.94 -8.39
CA GLY A 219 -15.96 0.59 -6.98
C GLY A 219 -14.84 1.32 -6.24
N ILE A 220 -13.96 2.04 -6.96
CA ILE A 220 -12.96 2.92 -6.36
C ILE A 220 -13.61 4.19 -5.80
N ILE A 221 -14.63 4.67 -6.49
CA ILE A 221 -15.34 5.93 -6.19
C ILE A 221 -16.56 5.67 -5.28
N ALA A 222 -17.25 4.55 -5.47
CA ALA A 222 -18.44 4.19 -4.73
C ALA A 222 -18.14 3.19 -3.60
N SER A 223 -18.66 3.44 -2.39
CA SER A 223 -18.49 2.59 -1.20
C SER A 223 -19.21 1.23 -1.29
N ASP A 224 -19.99 0.98 -2.33
CA ASP A 224 -20.87 -0.19 -2.45
C ASP A 224 -20.33 -1.19 -3.47
N SER A 225 -19.54 -2.15 -3.03
CA SER A 225 -19.19 -3.31 -3.84
C SER A 225 -19.62 -4.61 -3.16
N THR A 226 -20.73 -5.16 -3.62
CA THR A 226 -21.15 -6.55 -3.36
C THR A 226 -20.28 -7.56 -4.13
N LYS A 227 -19.38 -7.11 -4.98
CA LYS A 227 -18.51 -7.94 -5.83
C LYS A 227 -17.30 -8.47 -5.06
N LYS A 228 -16.87 -9.69 -5.42
CA LYS A 228 -15.63 -10.28 -4.92
C LYS A 228 -14.45 -9.40 -5.34
N PRO A 229 -13.54 -9.01 -4.43
CA PRO A 229 -12.43 -8.11 -4.75
C PRO A 229 -11.45 -8.78 -5.72
N LYS A 230 -11.22 -8.17 -6.88
CA LYS A 230 -10.22 -8.63 -7.87
C LYS A 230 -8.80 -8.21 -7.49
N ALA A 231 -8.63 -7.28 -6.55
CA ALA A 231 -7.33 -6.74 -6.14
C ALA A 231 -7.27 -6.42 -4.64
N PRO A 232 -6.05 -6.37 -4.05
CA PRO A 232 -5.86 -5.94 -2.67
C PRO A 232 -6.39 -4.52 -2.42
N GLY A 233 -7.08 -4.31 -1.27
CA GLY A 233 -7.53 -2.99 -0.85
C GLY A 233 -8.89 -2.55 -1.41
N MET A 234 -9.65 -3.41 -2.09
CA MET A 234 -10.95 -3.03 -2.66
C MET A 234 -12.12 -3.11 -1.66
N LYS A 235 -12.17 -4.11 -0.76
CA LYS A 235 -13.40 -4.50 -0.03
C LYS A 235 -13.44 -4.12 1.44
N TYR A 236 -12.33 -4.22 2.16
CA TYR A 236 -12.31 -4.13 3.62
C TYR A 236 -11.92 -2.73 4.11
N LYS A 237 -12.26 -2.37 5.37
CA LYS A 237 -11.70 -1.18 6.04
C LYS A 237 -10.17 -1.33 6.03
N HIS A 238 -9.49 -0.38 5.42
CA HIS A 238 -8.05 -0.38 5.24
C HIS A 238 -7.45 0.94 5.69
N TYR A 239 -6.18 0.88 6.11
CA TYR A 239 -5.37 2.07 6.42
C TYR A 239 -5.87 2.88 7.61
N ALA A 240 -6.81 2.32 8.39
CA ALA A 240 -7.46 3.07 9.47
C ALA A 240 -6.57 3.17 10.70
N PRO A 241 -6.39 4.36 11.29
CA PRO A 241 -5.89 4.52 12.63
C PRO A 241 -6.90 3.97 13.65
N LYS A 242 -6.51 3.92 14.94
CA LYS A 242 -7.41 3.47 16.02
C LYS A 242 -8.56 4.45 16.24
N ALA A 243 -8.24 5.75 16.23
CA ALA A 243 -9.22 6.82 16.37
C ALA A 243 -10.06 6.99 15.10
N ASP A 244 -11.28 7.51 15.27
CA ASP A 244 -12.12 7.85 14.12
C ASP A 244 -11.51 9.04 13.37
N LEU A 245 -11.33 8.86 12.07
CA LEU A 245 -10.86 9.88 11.14
C LEU A 245 -12.04 10.43 10.34
N VAL A 246 -12.15 11.75 10.28
CA VAL A 246 -13.15 12.47 9.48
C VAL A 246 -12.45 13.45 8.55
N LEU A 247 -12.83 13.43 7.26
CA LEU A 247 -12.35 14.39 6.28
C LEU A 247 -13.27 15.60 6.24
N VAL A 248 -12.70 16.79 6.09
CA VAL A 248 -13.46 18.02 5.84
C VAL A 248 -13.04 18.56 4.47
N GLU A 249 -14.03 18.77 3.61
CA GLU A 249 -13.82 19.16 2.21
C GLU A 249 -14.62 20.42 1.89
N GLY A 250 -13.97 21.37 1.22
CA GLY A 250 -14.55 22.65 0.83
C GLY A 250 -13.48 23.70 0.59
N GLU A 251 -13.89 24.98 0.61
CA GLU A 251 -12.96 26.10 0.54
C GLU A 251 -12.11 26.16 1.82
N GLN A 252 -10.82 26.49 1.68
CA GLN A 252 -9.83 26.42 2.77
C GLN A 252 -10.28 27.12 4.05
N GLU A 253 -10.82 28.34 3.94
CA GLU A 253 -11.28 29.11 5.13
C GLU A 253 -12.44 28.39 5.86
N ALA A 254 -13.37 27.82 5.10
CA ALA A 254 -14.51 27.07 5.66
C ALA A 254 -14.03 25.75 6.31
N VAL A 255 -13.11 25.04 5.66
CA VAL A 255 -12.49 23.82 6.21
C VAL A 255 -11.80 24.09 7.53
N VAL A 256 -10.98 25.13 7.61
CA VAL A 256 -10.27 25.52 8.84
C VAL A 256 -11.26 25.89 9.95
N ALA A 257 -12.31 26.66 9.62
CA ALA A 257 -13.33 27.06 10.58
C ALA A 257 -14.09 25.85 11.16
N GLU A 258 -14.50 24.92 10.29
CA GLU A 258 -15.22 23.70 10.67
C GLU A 258 -14.35 22.76 11.52
N ILE A 259 -13.14 22.45 11.06
CA ILE A 259 -12.21 21.59 11.84
C ILE A 259 -11.99 22.20 13.23
N ASN A 260 -11.75 23.51 13.35
CA ASN A 260 -11.58 24.16 14.67
C ASN A 260 -12.86 24.11 15.52
N ALA A 261 -14.05 24.12 14.91
CA ALA A 261 -15.31 23.96 15.63
C ALA A 261 -15.45 22.54 16.20
N LEU A 262 -15.18 21.53 15.39
CA LEU A 262 -15.18 20.11 15.77
C LEU A 262 -14.13 19.81 16.85
N VAL A 263 -12.92 20.38 16.71
CA VAL A 263 -11.85 20.26 17.72
C VAL A 263 -12.33 20.78 19.07
N ARG A 264 -12.88 22.01 19.13
CA ARG A 264 -13.41 22.62 20.38
C ARG A 264 -14.50 21.77 21.01
N GLU A 265 -15.41 21.20 20.19
CA GLU A 265 -16.49 20.33 20.68
C GLU A 265 -15.91 19.09 21.37
N LYS A 266 -14.96 18.40 20.73
CA LYS A 266 -14.33 17.19 21.28
C LYS A 266 -13.49 17.49 22.52
N GLN A 267 -12.70 18.57 22.50
CA GLN A 267 -11.91 18.99 23.67
C GLN A 267 -12.79 19.37 24.85
N ALA A 268 -13.94 20.03 24.62
CA ALA A 268 -14.92 20.32 25.66
C ALA A 268 -15.51 19.06 26.32
N ALA A 269 -15.53 17.94 25.56
CA ALA A 269 -15.89 16.61 26.07
C ALA A 269 -14.72 15.87 26.74
N GLY A 270 -13.54 16.49 26.85
CA GLY A 270 -12.35 15.91 27.47
C GLY A 270 -11.59 14.94 26.56
N LEU A 271 -11.84 14.95 25.25
CA LEU A 271 -11.21 14.08 24.26
C LEU A 271 -9.98 14.76 23.66
N LYS A 272 -8.95 13.97 23.35
CA LYS A 272 -7.75 14.40 22.63
C LYS A 272 -7.97 14.35 21.12
N VAL A 273 -7.61 15.42 20.45
CA VAL A 273 -7.86 15.58 19.01
C VAL A 273 -6.56 15.76 18.24
N GLY A 274 -6.43 15.01 17.14
CA GLY A 274 -5.40 15.17 16.13
C GLY A 274 -5.92 15.86 14.87
N VAL A 275 -5.10 16.68 14.22
CA VAL A 275 -5.41 17.30 12.93
C VAL A 275 -4.27 17.02 11.95
N VAL A 276 -4.62 16.51 10.76
CA VAL A 276 -3.71 16.44 9.60
C VAL A 276 -3.89 17.72 8.81
N ALA A 277 -2.84 18.52 8.79
CA ALA A 277 -2.80 19.83 8.13
C ALA A 277 -1.78 19.84 6.98
N THR A 278 -1.80 20.89 6.17
CA THR A 278 -0.69 21.22 5.26
C THR A 278 0.22 22.28 5.90
N ASP A 279 1.42 22.49 5.31
CA ASP A 279 2.35 23.52 5.77
C ASP A 279 1.69 24.91 5.77
N GLU A 280 0.74 25.15 4.85
CA GLU A 280 0.01 26.41 4.70
C GLU A 280 -1.04 26.64 5.79
N THR A 281 -1.54 25.57 6.42
CA THR A 281 -2.67 25.64 7.35
C THR A 281 -2.36 25.18 8.77
N GLU A 282 -1.19 24.59 9.02
CA GLU A 282 -0.78 24.05 10.32
C GLU A 282 -1.02 25.03 11.48
N SER A 283 -0.58 26.28 11.31
CA SER A 283 -0.69 27.34 12.33
C SER A 283 -2.12 27.83 12.58
N LEU A 284 -3.09 27.43 11.76
CA LEU A 284 -4.50 27.85 11.85
C LEU A 284 -5.33 26.93 12.74
N TYR A 285 -4.83 25.75 13.11
CA TYR A 285 -5.53 24.78 13.93
C TYR A 285 -5.17 24.84 15.41
N GLN A 286 -6.13 24.51 16.29
CA GLN A 286 -5.99 24.58 17.75
C GLN A 286 -6.29 23.21 18.39
N ALA A 287 -5.74 22.14 17.85
CA ALA A 287 -5.90 20.78 18.36
C ALA A 287 -4.79 20.41 19.35
N ASP A 288 -4.95 19.28 20.06
CA ASP A 288 -3.91 18.74 20.96
C ASP A 288 -2.66 18.34 20.16
N TYR A 289 -2.87 17.84 18.95
CA TYR A 289 -1.80 17.47 18.02
C TYR A 289 -2.16 17.97 16.61
N VAL A 290 -1.36 18.87 16.08
CA VAL A 290 -1.44 19.29 14.67
C VAL A 290 -0.18 18.80 13.97
N VAL A 291 -0.35 18.05 12.89
CA VAL A 291 0.78 17.47 12.13
C VAL A 291 0.67 17.88 10.69
N THR A 292 1.73 18.47 10.17
CA THR A 292 1.81 18.78 8.74
C THR A 292 2.18 17.53 7.94
N ILE A 293 1.45 17.32 6.84
CA ILE A 293 1.72 16.25 5.88
C ILE A 293 2.70 16.72 4.79
N GLY A 294 2.99 18.02 4.73
CA GLY A 294 3.81 18.72 3.75
C GLY A 294 3.05 19.85 3.07
N ALA A 295 3.73 20.56 2.18
CA ALA A 295 3.09 21.61 1.38
C ALA A 295 2.00 21.02 0.48
N ARG A 296 0.88 21.73 0.31
CA ARG A 296 -0.26 21.28 -0.52
C ARG A 296 0.13 21.02 -1.98
N SER A 297 1.14 21.73 -2.48
CA SER A 297 1.69 21.54 -3.83
C SER A 297 2.67 20.38 -3.96
N ASP A 298 3.15 19.81 -2.85
CA ASP A 298 4.10 18.66 -2.85
C ASP A 298 3.35 17.33 -2.62
N GLU A 299 2.74 16.83 -3.69
CA GLU A 299 1.99 15.57 -3.67
C GLU A 299 2.85 14.37 -3.26
N ASP A 300 4.14 14.40 -3.59
CA ASP A 300 5.07 13.32 -3.28
C ASP A 300 5.38 13.29 -1.77
N ALA A 301 5.51 14.46 -1.12
CA ALA A 301 5.62 14.54 0.34
C ALA A 301 4.33 14.07 1.02
N ILE A 302 3.17 14.52 0.56
CA ILE A 302 1.86 14.11 1.09
C ILE A 302 1.70 12.58 1.03
N ALA A 303 1.99 11.98 -0.11
CA ALA A 303 1.92 10.52 -0.26
C ALA A 303 2.87 9.79 0.69
N ARG A 304 4.10 10.29 0.84
CA ARG A 304 5.15 9.70 1.67
C ARG A 304 4.81 9.74 3.17
N HIS A 305 4.21 10.82 3.63
CA HIS A 305 3.93 11.04 5.05
C HIS A 305 2.59 10.47 5.52
N LEU A 306 1.64 10.23 4.62
CA LEU A 306 0.27 9.85 4.95
C LEU A 306 0.16 8.74 6.01
N TYR A 307 0.77 7.59 5.75
CA TYR A 307 0.64 6.45 6.68
C TYR A 307 1.45 6.63 7.95
N LYS A 308 2.58 7.32 7.89
CA LYS A 308 3.39 7.63 9.06
C LYS A 308 2.60 8.47 10.06
N ILE A 309 1.98 9.55 9.59
CA ILE A 309 1.17 10.44 10.42
C ILE A 309 -0.03 9.70 11.05
N LEU A 310 -0.72 8.87 10.28
CA LEU A 310 -1.83 8.09 10.83
C LEU A 310 -1.38 7.12 11.94
N ARG A 311 -0.13 6.61 11.88
CA ARG A 311 0.46 5.80 12.95
C ARG A 311 0.90 6.62 14.15
N GLU A 312 1.44 7.81 13.95
CA GLU A 312 1.82 8.72 15.04
C GLU A 312 0.62 9.09 15.91
N PHE A 313 -0.54 9.31 15.34
CA PHE A 313 -1.78 9.52 16.11
C PHE A 313 -2.17 8.32 16.97
N ASP A 314 -1.90 7.09 16.49
CA ASP A 314 -2.09 5.87 17.28
C ASP A 314 -1.15 5.83 18.50
N ASP A 315 0.08 6.30 18.36
CA ASP A 315 1.09 6.34 19.42
C ASP A 315 0.75 7.41 20.49
N TRP A 316 0.17 8.54 20.06
CA TRP A 316 -0.28 9.61 20.95
C TRP A 316 -1.62 9.34 21.61
N ASN A 317 -2.30 8.26 21.23
CA ASN A 317 -3.59 7.86 21.73
C ASN A 317 -4.62 9.00 21.66
N VAL A 318 -4.77 9.59 20.47
CA VAL A 318 -5.85 10.55 20.20
C VAL A 318 -7.19 9.82 20.11
N ASP A 319 -8.27 10.52 20.44
CA ASP A 319 -9.65 9.99 20.43
C ASP A 319 -10.36 10.28 19.10
N ALA A 320 -9.99 11.36 18.42
CA ALA A 320 -10.54 11.76 17.13
C ALA A 320 -9.47 12.39 16.25
N ILE A 321 -9.59 12.22 14.94
CA ILE A 321 -8.68 12.80 13.93
C ILE A 321 -9.52 13.53 12.89
N TYR A 322 -9.13 14.75 12.56
CA TYR A 322 -9.68 15.51 11.44
C TYR A 322 -8.60 15.75 10.40
N SER A 323 -8.96 15.71 9.13
CA SER A 323 -8.04 15.97 8.02
C SER A 323 -8.67 16.84 6.96
N GLU A 324 -7.88 17.71 6.38
CA GLU A 324 -8.22 18.35 5.11
C GLU A 324 -8.26 17.32 3.98
N SER A 325 -8.90 17.68 2.86
CA SER A 325 -8.83 16.92 1.61
C SER A 325 -7.63 17.36 0.76
N PHE A 326 -7.10 16.44 -0.04
CA PHE A 326 -5.90 16.63 -0.87
C PHE A 326 -6.20 16.33 -2.35
N SER A 327 -7.25 16.95 -2.89
CA SER A 327 -7.57 16.86 -4.33
C SER A 327 -6.51 17.60 -5.15
N THR A 328 -5.54 16.85 -5.64
CA THR A 328 -4.42 17.35 -6.43
C THR A 328 -4.43 16.71 -7.84
N PRO A 329 -3.84 17.37 -8.86
CA PRO A 329 -4.05 16.94 -10.24
C PRO A 329 -3.35 15.63 -10.64
N ARG A 330 -2.28 15.21 -9.95
CA ARG A 330 -1.44 14.06 -10.35
C ARG A 330 -1.78 12.79 -9.56
N ILE A 331 -1.26 12.65 -8.35
CA ILE A 331 -1.49 11.48 -7.51
C ILE A 331 -2.55 11.69 -6.43
N GLY A 332 -3.22 12.82 -6.43
CA GLY A 332 -4.29 13.15 -5.47
C GLY A 332 -5.40 12.13 -5.42
N GLN A 333 -5.79 11.54 -6.56
CA GLN A 333 -6.76 10.45 -6.56
C GLN A 333 -6.29 9.25 -5.74
N ALA A 334 -5.00 8.92 -5.80
CA ALA A 334 -4.42 7.83 -5.01
C ALA A 334 -4.39 8.17 -3.52
N ILE A 335 -3.97 9.40 -3.16
CA ILE A 335 -3.94 9.89 -1.78
C ILE A 335 -5.35 9.87 -1.20
N MET A 336 -6.31 10.49 -1.88
CA MET A 336 -7.69 10.54 -1.42
C MET A 336 -8.34 9.17 -1.30
N ASN A 337 -8.04 8.24 -2.21
CA ASN A 337 -8.53 6.85 -2.11
C ASN A 337 -8.08 6.18 -0.79
N ARG A 338 -6.83 6.41 -0.33
CA ARG A 338 -6.31 5.89 0.95
C ARG A 338 -6.96 6.58 2.13
N LEU A 339 -7.02 7.88 2.07
CA LEU A 339 -7.55 8.71 3.15
C LEU A 339 -9.06 8.46 3.38
N MET A 340 -9.83 8.37 2.30
CA MET A 340 -11.26 8.00 2.34
C MET A 340 -11.48 6.62 2.96
N LYS A 341 -10.65 5.63 2.62
CA LYS A 341 -10.73 4.29 3.22
C LYS A 341 -10.30 4.29 4.69
N ALA A 342 -9.30 5.09 5.06
CA ALA A 342 -8.90 5.28 6.45
C ALA A 342 -10.01 5.92 7.28
N ALA A 343 -10.71 6.90 6.70
CA ALA A 343 -11.86 7.57 7.30
C ALA A 343 -13.17 6.75 7.29
N GLY A 344 -13.17 5.56 6.68
CA GLY A 344 -14.42 4.80 6.50
C GLY A 344 -15.49 5.56 5.74
N HIS A 345 -15.08 6.42 4.79
CA HIS A 345 -15.92 7.30 3.98
C HIS A 345 -16.66 8.39 4.77
N GLN A 346 -16.17 8.75 5.96
CA GLN A 346 -16.71 9.88 6.72
C GLN A 346 -16.17 11.20 6.15
N VAL A 347 -17.03 11.99 5.53
CA VAL A 347 -16.70 13.30 4.93
C VAL A 347 -17.72 14.34 5.34
N ILE A 348 -17.25 15.52 5.73
CA ILE A 348 -18.05 16.72 5.94
C ILE A 348 -17.75 17.69 4.80
N HIS A 349 -18.78 18.14 4.11
CA HIS A 349 -18.67 19.15 3.06
C HIS A 349 -19.09 20.52 3.60
N VAL A 350 -18.26 21.55 3.41
CA VAL A 350 -18.47 22.92 3.89
C VAL A 350 -18.34 23.94 2.76
#